data_f08b40df5a0f29e76f805b35be5d39a8
#
_entry.id   f08b40df5a0f29e76f805b35be5d39a8
#
_cell.length_a   1.000
_cell.length_b   1.000
_cell.length_c   1.000
_cell.angle_alpha   90.00
_cell.angle_beta   90.00
_cell.angle_gamma   90.00
#
_symmetry.space_group_name_H-M   'P 1'
#
loop_
_entity.id
_entity.type
_entity.pdbx_description
1 polymer ?
#
loop_
_entity_poly.entity_id
_entity_poly.type
_entity_poly.pdbx_seq_one_letter_code
_entity_poly.pdbx_strand_id
1 'polypeptide(L)'
;MEAIRMQKSTVSRVKVVVALLGALAVTSCTGVDAQQSVTIGIDDIGGVVTGPSGPEAGVWVIAETTELPTRFNRIVVTDDQGRYVLPDLPDATYDVWVRGYGLVDSDKIRATPGSTLNLMAVVAPDAATAAQYYPAGYWLSLIEVPGRDQFPGTGPEGNGISQSMQSQAQWVRTVKSGGCTACH
;
A
#
# COMPACT_ATOMS: atom_id res chain seq x y z
N MET A 1 -59.85 6.76 69.50
CA MET A 1 -59.65 8.20 69.51
C MET A 1 -59.15 8.53 68.18
N GLU A 2 -60.05 8.88 67.30
CA GLU A 2 -60.36 10.26 66.85
C GLU A 2 -59.13 10.87 66.15
N ALA A 3 -59.20 11.46 64.99
CA ALA A 3 -60.28 12.08 64.20
C ALA A 3 -59.73 12.22 62.77
N ILE A 4 -60.48 11.88 61.80
CA ILE A 4 -61.23 12.66 60.80
C ILE A 4 -60.73 14.10 60.63
N ARG A 5 -60.29 14.48 59.40
CA ARG A 5 -60.70 15.65 58.67
C ARG A 5 -60.05 15.72 57.28
N MET A 6 -60.84 15.43 56.32
CA MET A 6 -61.53 16.36 55.34
C MET A 6 -60.54 17.17 54.47
N GLN A 7 -60.45 16.72 53.25
CA GLN A 7 -60.88 17.33 52.01
C GLN A 7 -60.66 18.86 51.84
N LYS A 8 -59.82 19.12 50.82
CA LYS A 8 -60.16 20.22 49.88
C LYS A 8 -59.53 20.01 48.51
N SER A 9 -60.45 19.80 47.61
CA SER A 9 -60.31 19.91 46.16
C SER A 9 -59.74 21.30 45.79
N THR A 10 -58.77 21.38 44.92
CA THR A 10 -58.61 22.58 44.07
C THR A 10 -58.16 22.11 42.70
N VAL A 11 -59.10 22.21 41.81
CA VAL A 11 -58.93 22.21 40.38
C VAL A 11 -58.07 23.40 39.98
N SER A 12 -57.01 23.26 39.27
CA SER A 12 -56.60 24.29 38.33
C SER A 12 -55.46 23.90 37.39
N ARG A 13 -55.81 24.01 36.14
CA ARG A 13 -54.99 24.39 35.01
C ARG A 13 -54.06 23.32 34.39
N VAL A 14 -54.68 22.65 33.44
CA VAL A 14 -54.03 22.07 32.28
C VAL A 14 -53.15 23.13 31.65
N LYS A 15 -51.83 22.98 31.75
CA LYS A 15 -50.88 23.65 30.86
C LYS A 15 -50.47 22.61 29.83
N VAL A 16 -51.03 22.78 28.65
CA VAL A 16 -50.58 22.12 27.43
C VAL A 16 -49.19 22.64 27.14
N VAL A 17 -48.18 21.85 27.43
CA VAL A 17 -46.80 22.07 26.92
C VAL A 17 -46.73 21.33 25.61
N VAL A 18 -46.83 22.10 24.52
CA VAL A 18 -46.51 21.61 23.19
C VAL A 18 -44.99 21.43 23.13
N ALA A 19 -44.55 20.19 23.29
CA ALA A 19 -43.15 19.81 23.04
C ALA A 19 -42.97 19.75 21.52
N LEU A 20 -42.32 20.77 20.96
CA LEU A 20 -41.75 20.72 19.62
C LEU A 20 -40.62 19.71 19.65
N LEU A 21 -40.86 18.48 19.19
CA LEU A 21 -39.81 17.56 18.82
C LEU A 21 -39.21 18.05 17.50
N GLY A 22 -38.09 18.79 17.62
CA GLY A 22 -37.22 19.07 16.50
C GLY A 22 -36.53 17.77 16.09
N ALA A 23 -36.96 17.15 15.01
CA ALA A 23 -36.25 16.07 14.35
C ALA A 23 -34.96 16.64 13.78
N LEU A 24 -33.82 16.45 14.48
CA LEU A 24 -32.50 16.58 13.86
C LEU A 24 -32.36 15.44 12.83
N ALA A 25 -32.60 15.74 11.58
CA ALA A 25 -32.19 14.91 10.47
C ALA A 25 -30.67 14.94 10.42
N VAL A 26 -30.01 13.94 11.03
CA VAL A 26 -28.61 13.66 10.82
C VAL A 26 -28.50 13.14 9.40
N THR A 27 -28.25 14.03 8.45
CA THR A 27 -27.87 13.66 7.09
C THR A 27 -26.48 13.06 7.19
N SER A 28 -26.41 11.73 7.35
CA SER A 28 -25.18 10.99 7.13
C SER A 28 -24.82 11.15 5.66
N CYS A 29 -23.94 12.10 5.34
CA CYS A 29 -23.21 12.08 4.09
C CYS A 29 -22.34 10.82 4.12
N THR A 30 -22.88 9.71 3.64
CA THR A 30 -22.06 8.65 3.12
C THR A 30 -21.39 9.23 1.89
N GLY A 31 -20.18 9.76 2.07
CA GLY A 31 -19.28 10.04 0.96
C GLY A 31 -19.10 8.71 0.23
N VAL A 32 -19.85 8.52 -0.83
CA VAL A 32 -19.48 7.57 -1.87
C VAL A 32 -18.24 8.23 -2.44
N ASP A 33 -17.04 7.75 -2.03
CA ASP A 33 -15.83 7.99 -2.79
C ASP A 33 -16.14 7.47 -4.20
N ALA A 34 -16.52 8.40 -5.06
CA ALA A 34 -16.61 8.12 -6.48
C ALA A 34 -15.18 7.78 -6.88
N GLN A 35 -14.89 6.48 -6.95
CA GLN A 35 -13.66 5.97 -7.51
C GLN A 35 -13.51 6.63 -8.87
N GLN A 36 -12.68 7.67 -8.93
CA GLN A 36 -12.39 8.33 -10.20
C GLN A 36 -11.78 7.27 -11.10
N SER A 37 -12.55 6.84 -12.09
CA SER A 37 -12.09 5.91 -13.10
C SER A 37 -10.87 6.52 -13.79
N VAL A 38 -9.83 5.73 -13.93
CA VAL A 38 -8.66 6.11 -14.70
C VAL A 38 -9.10 6.29 -16.14
N THR A 39 -8.78 7.42 -16.76
CA THR A 39 -8.99 7.62 -18.19
C THR A 39 -7.91 6.85 -18.93
N ILE A 40 -8.31 5.91 -19.79
CA ILE A 40 -7.43 5.05 -20.57
C ILE A 40 -7.53 5.50 -22.02
N GLY A 41 -6.40 5.88 -22.61
CA GLY A 41 -6.28 6.20 -24.03
C GLY A 41 -6.31 4.95 -24.91
N ILE A 42 -6.35 5.16 -26.22
CA ILE A 42 -6.38 4.07 -27.21
C ILE A 42 -5.06 3.27 -27.23
N ASP A 43 -3.98 3.89 -26.82
CA ASP A 43 -2.61 3.37 -26.74
C ASP A 43 -2.14 3.07 -25.31
N ASP A 44 -3.07 3.10 -24.33
CA ASP A 44 -2.78 2.84 -22.93
C ASP A 44 -3.34 1.48 -22.48
N ILE A 45 -2.75 0.91 -21.42
CA ILE A 45 -3.39 -0.12 -20.59
C ILE A 45 -3.51 0.44 -19.19
N GLY A 46 -4.70 0.40 -18.60
CA GLY A 46 -4.89 0.93 -17.26
C GLY A 46 -5.90 0.12 -16.46
N GLY A 47 -5.94 0.36 -15.16
CA GLY A 47 -6.85 -0.35 -14.26
C GLY A 47 -6.52 -0.12 -12.79
N VAL A 48 -6.90 -1.09 -11.98
CA VAL A 48 -6.67 -1.08 -10.53
C VAL A 48 -5.98 -2.38 -10.12
N VAL A 49 -4.99 -2.27 -9.26
CA VAL A 49 -4.39 -3.40 -8.55
C VAL A 49 -5.04 -3.53 -7.18
N THR A 50 -5.48 -4.74 -6.85
CA THR A 50 -6.05 -5.06 -5.53
C THR A 50 -5.23 -6.14 -4.87
N GLY A 51 -5.04 -6.02 -3.56
CA GLY A 51 -4.48 -7.03 -2.68
C GLY A 51 -5.52 -7.57 -1.70
N PRO A 52 -5.12 -8.43 -0.75
CA PRO A 52 -6.04 -8.99 0.26
C PRO A 52 -6.74 -7.95 1.14
N SER A 53 -6.14 -6.77 1.30
CA SER A 53 -6.64 -5.69 2.16
C SER A 53 -7.38 -4.59 1.38
N GLY A 54 -7.50 -4.68 0.06
CA GLY A 54 -8.11 -3.67 -0.80
C GLY A 54 -7.16 -3.17 -1.90
N PRO A 55 -7.30 -1.91 -2.35
CA PRO A 55 -6.40 -1.33 -3.34
C PRO A 55 -4.94 -1.39 -2.90
N GLU A 56 -4.05 -1.78 -3.81
CA GLU A 56 -2.63 -1.97 -3.52
C GLU A 56 -1.82 -0.79 -4.06
N ALA A 57 -1.34 0.06 -3.14
CA ALA A 57 -0.58 1.26 -3.46
C ALA A 57 0.93 0.98 -3.54
N GLY A 58 1.63 1.73 -4.41
CA GLY A 58 3.09 1.69 -4.47
C GLY A 58 3.68 0.41 -5.08
N VAL A 59 2.87 -0.40 -5.75
CA VAL A 59 3.34 -1.60 -6.44
C VAL A 59 3.63 -1.31 -7.92
N TRP A 60 4.53 -2.09 -8.48
CA TRP A 60 4.89 -1.98 -9.89
C TRP A 60 3.92 -2.78 -10.75
N VAL A 61 3.40 -2.14 -11.77
CA VAL A 61 2.73 -2.82 -12.87
C VAL A 61 3.70 -2.82 -14.05
N ILE A 62 4.01 -4.00 -14.52
CA ILE A 62 5.01 -4.24 -15.56
C ILE A 62 4.32 -4.80 -16.78
N ALA A 63 4.52 -4.16 -17.93
CA ALA A 63 4.11 -4.67 -19.24
C ALA A 63 5.35 -4.99 -20.08
N GLU A 64 5.42 -6.16 -20.63
CA GLU A 64 6.53 -6.64 -21.44
C GLU A 64 6.03 -7.28 -22.73
N THR A 65 6.73 -7.05 -23.81
CA THR A 65 6.47 -7.74 -25.09
C THR A 65 7.76 -8.07 -25.82
N THR A 66 7.72 -9.18 -26.56
CA THR A 66 8.76 -9.60 -27.51
C THR A 66 8.27 -9.54 -28.96
N GLU A 67 7.06 -9.02 -29.21
CA GLU A 67 6.48 -8.92 -30.56
C GLU A 67 7.07 -7.77 -31.36
N LEU A 68 7.78 -6.84 -30.69
CA LEU A 68 8.46 -5.71 -31.33
C LEU A 68 9.89 -6.09 -31.80
N PRO A 69 10.52 -5.31 -32.68
CA PRO A 69 11.88 -5.58 -33.16
C PRO A 69 12.94 -5.68 -32.05
N THR A 70 12.67 -5.02 -30.91
CA THR A 70 13.49 -5.10 -29.70
C THR A 70 12.60 -5.43 -28.54
N ARG A 71 13.14 -6.14 -27.53
CA ARG A 71 12.44 -6.37 -26.26
C ARG A 71 12.00 -5.02 -25.67
N PHE A 72 10.72 -4.91 -25.37
CA PHE A 72 10.14 -3.68 -24.84
C PHE A 72 9.48 -3.97 -23.50
N ASN A 73 9.70 -3.08 -22.54
CA ASN A 73 8.98 -3.07 -21.27
C ASN A 73 8.57 -1.66 -20.89
N ARG A 74 7.47 -1.56 -20.17
CA ARG A 74 6.98 -0.35 -19.53
C ARG A 74 6.64 -0.68 -18.10
N ILE A 75 7.07 0.15 -17.15
CA ILE A 75 6.83 -0.05 -15.73
C ILE A 75 6.25 1.23 -15.17
N VAL A 76 5.16 1.11 -14.42
CA VAL A 76 4.54 2.20 -13.66
C VAL A 76 4.28 1.76 -12.23
N VAL A 77 4.02 2.74 -11.35
CA VAL A 77 3.72 2.49 -9.93
C VAL A 77 2.26 2.88 -9.69
N THR A 78 1.55 2.07 -8.92
CA THR A 78 0.16 2.37 -8.54
C THR A 78 0.09 3.54 -7.56
N ASP A 79 -0.98 4.32 -7.67
CA ASP A 79 -1.30 5.40 -6.72
C ASP A 79 -1.91 4.86 -5.41
N ASP A 80 -2.28 5.77 -4.50
CA ASP A 80 -2.85 5.43 -3.18
C ASP A 80 -4.19 4.66 -3.27
N GLN A 81 -4.84 4.67 -4.42
CA GLN A 81 -6.07 3.93 -4.71
C GLN A 81 -5.81 2.67 -5.53
N GLY A 82 -4.55 2.27 -5.69
CA GLY A 82 -4.14 1.12 -6.48
C GLY A 82 -4.31 1.31 -8.00
N ARG A 83 -4.56 2.53 -8.49
CA ARG A 83 -4.80 2.81 -9.91
C ARG A 83 -3.49 2.96 -10.66
N TYR A 84 -3.49 2.55 -11.92
CA TYR A 84 -2.34 2.68 -12.80
C TYR A 84 -2.74 2.96 -14.25
N VAL A 85 -1.84 3.55 -14.99
CA VAL A 85 -1.85 3.65 -16.46
C VAL A 85 -0.46 3.34 -16.98
N LEU A 86 -0.36 2.43 -17.91
CA LEU A 86 0.81 2.16 -18.75
C LEU A 86 0.61 2.96 -20.05
N PRO A 87 1.22 4.14 -20.21
CA PRO A 87 0.91 5.04 -21.29
C PRO A 87 1.74 4.74 -22.55
N ASP A 88 1.24 5.21 -23.70
CA ASP A 88 1.97 5.26 -24.98
C ASP A 88 2.60 3.90 -25.35
N LEU A 89 1.83 2.84 -25.30
CA LEU A 89 2.27 1.50 -25.66
C LEU A 89 2.19 1.31 -27.18
N PRO A 90 3.27 0.88 -27.85
CA PRO A 90 3.21 0.40 -29.22
C PRO A 90 2.16 -0.69 -29.43
N ASP A 91 1.60 -0.77 -30.63
CA ASP A 91 0.62 -1.81 -31.00
C ASP A 91 1.27 -3.20 -30.98
N ALA A 92 1.01 -3.94 -29.91
CA ALA A 92 1.51 -5.29 -29.65
C ALA A 92 0.70 -5.94 -28.51
N THR A 93 0.88 -7.24 -28.31
CA THR A 93 0.35 -7.93 -27.15
C THR A 93 1.39 -7.92 -26.03
N TYR A 94 0.96 -7.54 -24.84
CA TYR A 94 1.81 -7.45 -23.64
C TYR A 94 1.46 -8.52 -22.63
N ASP A 95 2.48 -9.10 -22.00
CA ASP A 95 2.36 -9.79 -20.75
C ASP A 95 2.41 -8.74 -19.62
N VAL A 96 1.34 -8.65 -18.82
CA VAL A 96 1.20 -7.63 -17.76
C VAL A 96 1.05 -8.32 -16.42
N TRP A 97 1.85 -7.89 -15.43
CA TRP A 97 1.82 -8.44 -14.07
C TRP A 97 2.19 -7.42 -13.01
N VAL A 98 2.00 -7.78 -11.74
CA VAL A 98 2.30 -6.95 -10.57
C VAL A 98 3.51 -7.47 -9.82
N ARG A 99 4.35 -6.56 -9.32
CA ARG A 99 5.46 -6.81 -8.41
C ARG A 99 5.46 -5.76 -7.31
N GLY A 100 5.67 -6.15 -6.07
CA GLY A 100 5.65 -5.21 -4.94
C GLY A 100 6.34 -5.72 -3.70
N TYR A 101 6.40 -4.89 -2.67
CA TYR A 101 6.97 -5.23 -1.37
C TYR A 101 6.20 -6.34 -0.68
N GLY A 102 6.90 -7.36 -0.21
CA GLY A 102 6.25 -8.48 0.44
C GLY A 102 5.37 -9.32 -0.50
N LEU A 103 5.46 -9.08 -1.80
CA LEU A 103 4.72 -9.81 -2.84
C LEU A 103 5.65 -10.76 -3.60
N VAL A 104 5.06 -11.73 -4.27
CA VAL A 104 5.65 -12.43 -5.40
C VAL A 104 5.07 -11.84 -6.69
N ASP A 105 5.69 -12.13 -7.83
CA ASP A 105 5.09 -11.76 -9.12
C ASP A 105 3.71 -12.39 -9.24
N SER A 106 2.73 -11.61 -9.66
CA SER A 106 1.42 -12.15 -10.02
C SER A 106 1.49 -12.94 -11.31
N ASP A 107 0.42 -13.68 -11.62
CA ASP A 107 0.26 -14.28 -12.94
C ASP A 107 0.33 -13.21 -14.02
N LYS A 108 0.99 -13.55 -15.15
CA LYS A 108 1.04 -12.69 -16.33
C LYS A 108 -0.26 -12.80 -17.11
N ILE A 109 -0.89 -11.65 -17.34
CA ILE A 109 -2.12 -11.56 -18.10
C ILE A 109 -1.83 -10.87 -19.43
N ARG A 110 -2.27 -11.46 -20.52
CA ARG A 110 -2.11 -10.86 -21.86
C ARG A 110 -3.12 -9.76 -22.09
N ALA A 111 -2.65 -8.59 -22.54
CA ALA A 111 -3.46 -7.44 -22.86
C ALA A 111 -2.89 -6.66 -24.06
N THR A 112 -3.75 -5.90 -24.73
CA THR A 112 -3.38 -4.98 -25.81
C THR A 112 -3.70 -3.54 -25.40
N PRO A 113 -3.05 -2.53 -26.01
CA PRO A 113 -3.41 -1.13 -25.81
C PRO A 113 -4.92 -0.88 -25.98
N GLY A 114 -5.45 0.11 -25.26
CA GLY A 114 -6.87 0.41 -25.14
C GLY A 114 -7.64 -0.44 -24.14
N SER A 115 -6.97 -1.37 -23.45
CA SER A 115 -7.61 -2.30 -22.51
C SER A 115 -7.71 -1.75 -21.08
N THR A 116 -8.84 -2.02 -20.42
CA THR A 116 -8.94 -1.93 -18.95
C THR A 116 -8.58 -3.27 -18.35
N LEU A 117 -7.53 -3.30 -17.52
CA LEU A 117 -7.01 -4.52 -16.91
C LEU A 117 -6.89 -4.35 -15.40
N ASN A 118 -7.74 -5.02 -14.63
CA ASN A 118 -7.62 -5.10 -13.19
C ASN A 118 -6.75 -6.29 -12.80
N LEU A 119 -5.80 -6.07 -11.89
CA LEU A 119 -4.81 -7.04 -11.48
C LEU A 119 -4.93 -7.35 -9.98
N MET A 120 -4.45 -8.52 -9.58
CA MET A 120 -4.40 -8.93 -8.19
C MET A 120 -2.95 -9.10 -7.74
N ALA A 121 -2.59 -8.42 -6.66
CA ALA A 121 -1.30 -8.59 -6.00
C ALA A 121 -1.28 -9.92 -5.22
N VAL A 122 -0.17 -10.64 -5.28
CA VAL A 122 0.01 -11.93 -4.61
C VAL A 122 1.02 -11.78 -3.47
N VAL A 123 0.54 -11.94 -2.24
CA VAL A 123 1.39 -11.84 -1.05
C VAL A 123 2.38 -13.01 -1.02
N ALA A 124 3.66 -12.71 -0.77
CA ALA A 124 4.67 -13.73 -0.57
C ALA A 124 4.39 -14.53 0.71
N PRO A 125 4.63 -15.85 0.72
CA PRO A 125 4.40 -16.67 1.91
C PRO A 125 5.30 -16.29 3.09
N ASP A 126 6.47 -15.74 2.81
CA ASP A 126 7.46 -15.28 3.80
C ASP A 126 8.41 -14.22 3.20
N ALA A 127 9.20 -13.59 4.08
CA ALA A 127 10.14 -12.54 3.70
C ALA A 127 11.28 -13.04 2.79
N ALA A 128 11.71 -14.28 2.94
CA ALA A 128 12.79 -14.85 2.12
C ALA A 128 12.30 -15.04 0.67
N THR A 129 11.06 -15.50 0.50
CA THR A 129 10.44 -15.61 -0.83
C THR A 129 10.26 -14.23 -1.46
N ALA A 130 9.74 -13.23 -0.70
CA ALA A 130 9.61 -11.86 -1.20
C ALA A 130 10.95 -11.29 -1.67
N ALA A 131 12.03 -11.58 -0.96
CA ALA A 131 13.39 -11.11 -1.28
C ALA A 131 13.89 -11.56 -2.66
N GLN A 132 13.34 -12.64 -3.22
CA GLN A 132 13.74 -13.15 -4.54
C GLN A 132 13.20 -12.31 -5.70
N TYR A 133 12.18 -11.49 -5.45
CA TYR A 133 11.49 -10.70 -6.48
C TYR A 133 11.90 -9.23 -6.50
N TYR A 134 12.58 -8.76 -5.46
CA TYR A 134 12.97 -7.35 -5.34
C TYR A 134 14.41 -7.09 -5.72
N PRO A 135 14.73 -5.91 -6.29
CA PRO A 135 16.12 -5.53 -6.55
C PRO A 135 16.95 -5.47 -5.26
N ALA A 136 18.20 -5.93 -5.34
CA ALA A 136 19.13 -5.91 -4.20
C ALA A 136 19.28 -4.52 -3.55
N GLY A 137 19.20 -3.45 -4.35
CA GLY A 137 19.25 -2.06 -3.86
C GLY A 137 18.16 -1.71 -2.86
N TYR A 138 16.99 -2.29 -2.99
CA TYR A 138 15.91 -2.12 -2.00
C TYR A 138 16.27 -2.71 -0.64
N TRP A 139 16.75 -3.96 -0.62
CA TRP A 139 17.13 -4.63 0.61
C TRP A 139 18.27 -3.92 1.32
N LEU A 140 19.20 -3.35 0.55
CA LEU A 140 20.26 -2.49 1.10
C LEU A 140 19.70 -1.24 1.79
N SER A 141 18.57 -0.70 1.33
CA SER A 141 17.92 0.47 1.95
C SER A 141 17.27 0.16 3.30
N LEU A 142 16.94 -1.10 3.55
CA LEU A 142 16.34 -1.57 4.81
C LEU A 142 17.38 -1.95 5.86
N ILE A 143 18.68 -1.91 5.55
CA ILE A 143 19.72 -2.25 6.52
C ILE A 143 19.79 -1.18 7.61
N GLU A 144 19.58 -1.61 8.85
CA GLU A 144 19.82 -0.78 10.01
C GLU A 144 21.33 -0.57 10.20
N VAL A 145 21.75 0.68 10.06
CA VAL A 145 23.16 1.03 10.22
C VAL A 145 23.47 1.16 11.71
N PRO A 146 24.47 0.40 12.24
CA PRO A 146 24.85 0.52 13.64
C PRO A 146 25.22 1.95 14.04
N GLY A 147 24.89 2.36 15.27
CA GLY A 147 25.21 3.69 15.78
C GLY A 147 26.71 3.99 15.78
N ARG A 148 27.06 5.26 15.73
CA ARG A 148 28.49 5.67 15.74
C ARG A 148 29.22 5.27 17.01
N ASP A 149 28.51 5.16 18.11
CA ASP A 149 28.98 4.73 19.44
C ASP A 149 29.36 3.24 19.49
N GLN A 150 28.94 2.45 18.49
CA GLN A 150 29.30 1.06 18.36
C GLN A 150 30.64 0.82 17.66
N PHE A 151 31.34 1.88 17.26
CA PHE A 151 32.64 1.81 16.61
C PHE A 151 33.76 2.36 17.49
N PRO A 152 34.98 1.75 17.47
CA PRO A 152 35.35 0.58 16.65
C PRO A 152 34.62 -0.70 17.07
N GLY A 153 34.47 -1.64 16.11
CA GLY A 153 33.87 -2.94 16.40
C GLY A 153 34.65 -3.73 17.42
N THR A 154 33.98 -4.52 18.24
CA THR A 154 34.58 -5.33 19.34
C THR A 154 34.59 -6.83 19.05
N GLY A 155 34.12 -7.27 17.89
CA GLY A 155 34.15 -8.65 17.46
C GLY A 155 32.93 -9.48 17.89
N PRO A 156 32.93 -10.79 17.59
CA PRO A 156 31.80 -11.69 17.82
C PRO A 156 31.38 -11.80 19.29
N GLU A 157 32.37 -11.76 20.20
CA GLU A 157 32.13 -11.84 21.66
C GLU A 157 31.69 -10.48 22.26
N GLY A 158 31.68 -9.42 21.46
CA GLY A 158 31.28 -8.08 21.85
C GLY A 158 29.99 -7.63 21.13
N ASN A 159 30.08 -6.55 20.35
CA ASN A 159 28.93 -5.99 19.61
C ASN A 159 28.67 -6.66 18.24
N GLY A 160 29.35 -7.74 17.93
CA GLY A 160 29.20 -8.47 16.68
C GLY A 160 29.84 -7.80 15.45
N ILE A 161 30.32 -6.58 15.59
CA ILE A 161 30.99 -5.84 14.50
C ILE A 161 32.47 -6.21 14.49
N SER A 162 33.00 -6.58 13.32
CA SER A 162 34.43 -6.91 13.19
C SER A 162 35.32 -5.83 13.77
N GLN A 163 36.36 -6.24 14.50
CA GLN A 163 37.39 -5.32 15.04
C GLN A 163 38.13 -4.51 13.98
N SER A 164 38.11 -4.96 12.72
CA SER A 164 38.67 -4.20 11.61
C SER A 164 37.81 -3.00 11.19
N MET A 165 36.54 -2.95 11.63
CA MET A 165 35.60 -1.87 11.34
C MET A 165 35.78 -0.75 12.33
N GLN A 166 36.46 0.30 11.92
CA GLN A 166 36.84 1.42 12.78
C GLN A 166 35.80 2.54 12.81
N SER A 167 34.84 2.55 11.86
CA SER A 167 33.84 3.61 11.77
C SER A 167 32.57 3.13 11.07
N GLN A 168 31.45 3.81 11.36
CA GLN A 168 30.20 3.64 10.66
C GLN A 168 30.33 3.79 9.13
N ALA A 169 31.09 4.79 8.68
CA ALA A 169 31.32 5.04 7.25
C ALA A 169 32.07 3.87 6.58
N GLN A 170 33.01 3.26 7.26
CA GLN A 170 33.70 2.08 6.77
C GLN A 170 32.76 0.88 6.70
N TRP A 171 31.96 0.67 7.72
CA TRP A 171 30.95 -0.40 7.76
C TRP A 171 29.98 -0.28 6.59
N VAL A 172 29.34 0.90 6.41
CA VAL A 172 28.40 1.15 5.30
C VAL A 172 29.06 0.90 3.94
N ARG A 173 30.30 1.36 3.76
CA ARG A 173 31.03 1.13 2.51
C ARG A 173 31.26 -0.35 2.25
N THR A 174 31.68 -1.11 3.27
CA THR A 174 31.94 -2.54 3.15
C THR A 174 30.67 -3.31 2.81
N VAL A 175 29.54 -3.02 3.48
CA VAL A 175 28.26 -3.66 3.20
C VAL A 175 27.81 -3.37 1.76
N LYS A 176 27.92 -2.11 1.32
CA LYS A 176 27.52 -1.70 -0.05
C LYS A 176 28.42 -2.28 -1.15
N SER A 177 29.71 -2.45 -0.88
CA SER A 177 30.67 -2.85 -1.92
C SER A 177 31.02 -4.32 -1.95
N GLY A 178 30.84 -5.05 -0.85
CA GLY A 178 31.40 -6.38 -0.73
C GLY A 178 30.44 -7.51 -0.40
N GLY A 179 29.25 -7.22 0.11
CA GLY A 179 28.38 -8.24 0.65
C GLY A 179 27.16 -8.55 -0.21
N CYS A 180 26.30 -7.57 -0.36
CA CYS A 180 24.94 -7.83 -0.88
C CYS A 180 24.82 -7.63 -2.40
N THR A 181 25.78 -6.95 -3.05
CA THR A 181 25.72 -6.68 -4.50
C THR A 181 26.48 -7.69 -5.36
N ALA A 182 27.26 -8.58 -4.74
CA ALA A 182 28.05 -9.57 -5.46
C ALA A 182 27.26 -10.85 -5.81
N CYS A 183 26.07 -11.03 -5.22
CA CYS A 183 25.25 -12.23 -5.40
C CYS A 183 24.00 -12.01 -6.27
N HIS A 184 23.82 -10.79 -6.82
CA HIS A 184 22.65 -10.43 -7.63
C HIS A 184 23.03 -9.81 -8.96
#